data_ba473cbf8ff4ec2d30ae2d9432d57b8d
#
_entry.id   ba473cbf8ff4ec2d30ae2d9432d57b8d
#
_cell.length_a   1.000
_cell.length_b   1.000
_cell.length_c   1.000
_cell.angle_alpha   90.00
_cell.angle_beta   90.00
_cell.angle_gamma   90.00
#
_symmetry.space_group_name_H-M   'P 1'
#
loop_
_entity.id
_entity.type
_entity.pdbx_description
1 polymer ?
#
loop_
_entity_poly.entity_id
_entity_poly.type
_entity_poly.pdbx_seq_one_letter_code
_entity_poly.pdbx_strand_id
1 'polypeptide(L)'
;ELAELPQVVEKDKNGKVTGWTKPAEKILKPAVGTAPAGEDEILRRVQDGLAQEIRIMLDEGVVPEVEDIDLCLILGAGWPFIDGGASPYLDREGASQRVFGGTFHEPPIRGIAAV
;
A
#
# COMPACT_ATOMS: atom_id res chain seq x y z
N GLU A 1 16.73 27.71 -10.54
CA GLU A 1 17.55 26.53 -10.18
C GLU A 1 16.76 25.21 -10.32
N LEU A 2 15.48 25.13 -9.94
CA LEU A 2 14.65 23.92 -10.15
C LEU A 2 14.39 23.62 -11.63
N ALA A 3 14.39 24.62 -12.52
CA ALA A 3 14.21 24.46 -13.95
C ALA A 3 15.41 23.80 -14.66
N GLU A 4 16.58 23.75 -14.00
CA GLU A 4 17.81 23.17 -14.52
C GLU A 4 17.97 21.68 -14.17
N LEU A 5 17.08 21.12 -13.32
CA LEU A 5 17.13 19.70 -12.97
C LEU A 5 16.68 18.85 -14.17
N PRO A 6 17.45 17.81 -14.52
CA PRO A 6 17.07 16.94 -15.63
C PRO A 6 15.74 16.22 -15.32
N GLN A 7 14.91 16.11 -16.34
CA GLN A 7 13.69 15.31 -16.21
C GLN A 7 14.03 13.86 -15.90
N VAL A 8 13.29 13.26 -14.98
CA VAL A 8 13.49 11.88 -14.53
C VAL A 8 12.71 10.90 -15.39
N VAL A 9 11.53 11.30 -15.87
CA VAL A 9 10.64 10.43 -16.66
C VAL A 9 10.37 11.02 -18.05
N GLU A 10 10.22 10.14 -19.03
CA GLU A 10 9.73 10.49 -20.35
C GLU A 10 8.21 10.44 -20.38
N LYS A 11 7.58 11.37 -21.06
CA LYS A 11 6.12 11.46 -21.24
C LYS A 11 5.77 11.52 -22.71
N ASP A 12 4.67 10.88 -23.06
CA ASP A 12 4.07 10.98 -24.40
C ASP A 12 3.34 12.32 -24.61
N LYS A 13 2.73 12.48 -25.78
CA LYS A 13 1.97 13.69 -26.17
C LYS A 13 0.80 14.01 -25.23
N ASN A 14 0.30 13.00 -24.49
CA ASN A 14 -0.82 13.10 -23.58
C ASN A 14 -0.37 13.25 -22.11
N GLY A 15 0.94 13.36 -21.87
CA GLY A 15 1.52 13.47 -20.53
C GLY A 15 1.65 12.14 -19.76
N LYS A 16 1.37 11.00 -20.41
CA LYS A 16 1.52 9.68 -19.82
C LYS A 16 3.00 9.30 -19.75
N VAL A 17 3.45 8.82 -18.60
CA VAL A 17 4.83 8.35 -18.39
C VAL A 17 5.07 7.11 -19.26
N THR A 18 6.12 7.15 -20.09
CA THR A 18 6.52 6.06 -20.99
C THR A 18 7.79 5.35 -20.55
N GLY A 19 8.57 5.95 -19.69
CA GLY A 19 9.81 5.37 -19.18
C GLY A 19 10.67 6.36 -18.41
N TRP A 20 11.91 5.97 -18.15
CA TRP A 20 12.93 6.80 -17.53
C TRP A 20 13.74 7.53 -18.59
N THR A 21 14.15 8.77 -18.31
CA THR A 21 15.12 9.45 -19.16
C THR A 21 16.47 8.74 -19.09
N LYS A 22 17.29 8.83 -20.16
CA LYS A 22 18.63 8.23 -20.19
C LYS A 22 19.53 8.64 -19.03
N PRO A 23 19.56 9.91 -18.57
CA PRO A 23 20.30 10.29 -17.37
C PRO A 23 19.80 9.61 -16.11
N ALA A 24 18.48 9.50 -15.92
CA ALA A 24 17.89 8.82 -14.78
C ALA A 24 18.19 7.31 -14.80
N GLU A 25 18.06 6.68 -15.97
CA GLU A 25 18.38 5.25 -16.14
C GLU A 25 19.84 4.95 -15.82
N LYS A 26 20.76 5.82 -16.21
CA LYS A 26 22.19 5.67 -15.91
C LYS A 26 22.48 5.69 -14.40
N ILE A 27 21.74 6.52 -13.64
CA ILE A 27 21.88 6.60 -12.18
C ILE A 27 21.22 5.40 -11.50
N LEU A 28 20.04 4.99 -11.98
CA LEU A 28 19.24 3.92 -11.37
C LEU A 28 19.76 2.52 -11.70
N LYS A 29 20.31 2.31 -12.90
CA LYS A 29 20.76 1.00 -13.37
C LYS A 29 21.73 0.28 -12.43
N PRO A 30 22.71 0.93 -11.77
CA PRO A 30 23.56 0.28 -10.79
C PRO A 30 22.85 -0.09 -9.48
N ALA A 31 21.76 0.60 -9.17
CA ALA A 31 20.95 0.36 -7.96
C ALA A 31 19.86 -0.69 -8.17
N VAL A 32 19.52 -0.99 -9.43
CA VAL A 32 18.53 -2.00 -9.79
C VAL A 32 19.22 -3.37 -9.81
N GLY A 33 19.13 -4.07 -8.70
CA GLY A 33 19.52 -5.48 -8.60
C GLY A 33 18.34 -6.40 -8.93
N THR A 34 18.57 -7.71 -8.83
CA THR A 34 17.50 -8.70 -8.83
C THR A 34 16.71 -8.56 -7.53
N ALA A 35 15.40 -8.41 -7.61
CA ALA A 35 14.56 -8.40 -6.42
C ALA A 35 14.73 -9.70 -5.63
N PRO A 36 14.91 -9.64 -4.30
CA PRO A 36 15.12 -10.84 -3.47
C PRO A 36 13.86 -11.71 -3.35
N ALA A 37 12.72 -11.19 -3.77
CA ALA A 37 11.41 -11.86 -3.72
C ALA A 37 10.55 -11.47 -4.91
N GLY A 38 9.60 -12.31 -5.30
CA GLY A 38 8.58 -12.01 -6.30
C GLY A 38 7.59 -10.96 -5.81
N GLU A 39 6.85 -10.35 -6.74
CA GLU A 39 5.86 -9.31 -6.43
C GLU A 39 4.80 -9.79 -5.44
N ASP A 40 4.28 -11.00 -5.61
CA ASP A 40 3.27 -11.58 -4.70
C ASP A 40 3.79 -11.77 -3.27
N GLU A 41 5.06 -12.14 -3.13
CA GLU A 41 5.68 -12.29 -1.81
C GLU A 41 5.89 -10.94 -1.15
N ILE A 42 6.33 -9.94 -1.90
CA ILE A 42 6.51 -8.57 -1.40
C ILE A 42 5.16 -8.02 -0.94
N LEU A 43 4.11 -8.15 -1.77
CA LEU A 43 2.77 -7.71 -1.43
C LEU A 43 2.26 -8.38 -0.15
N ARG A 44 2.44 -9.69 -0.04
CA ARG A 44 2.04 -10.44 1.17
C ARG A 44 2.77 -9.95 2.41
N ARG A 45 4.07 -9.72 2.35
CA ARG A 45 4.85 -9.18 3.47
C ARG A 45 4.37 -7.80 3.90
N VAL A 46 4.01 -6.94 2.94
CA VAL A 46 3.46 -5.60 3.23
C VAL A 46 2.09 -5.73 3.91
N GLN A 47 1.21 -6.58 3.39
CA GLN A 47 -0.10 -6.83 3.98
C GLN A 47 0.00 -7.38 5.40
N ASP A 48 0.86 -8.37 5.61
CA ASP A 48 1.06 -8.99 6.93
C ASP A 48 1.67 -7.99 7.92
N GLY A 49 2.65 -7.19 7.51
CA GLY A 49 3.23 -6.13 8.33
C GLY A 49 2.20 -5.07 8.72
N LEU A 50 1.36 -4.65 7.78
CA LEU A 50 0.29 -3.68 8.06
C LEU A 50 -0.76 -4.27 9.03
N ALA A 51 -1.19 -5.51 8.82
CA ALA A 51 -2.12 -6.17 9.72
C ALA A 51 -1.56 -6.32 11.15
N GLN A 52 -0.27 -6.65 11.25
CA GLN A 52 0.43 -6.74 12.53
C GLN A 52 0.46 -5.39 13.26
N GLU A 53 0.82 -4.32 12.55
CA GLU A 53 0.91 -2.99 13.15
C GLU A 53 -0.46 -2.49 13.63
N ILE A 54 -1.51 -2.66 12.81
CA ILE A 54 -2.89 -2.32 13.21
C ILE A 54 -3.29 -3.09 14.47
N ARG A 55 -2.97 -4.37 14.54
CA ARG A 55 -3.28 -5.18 15.71
C ARG A 55 -2.55 -4.69 16.96
N ILE A 56 -1.28 -4.36 16.86
CA ILE A 56 -0.48 -3.81 17.95
C ILE A 56 -1.08 -2.48 18.44
N MET A 57 -1.44 -1.58 17.53
CA MET A 57 -2.04 -0.28 17.88
C MET A 57 -3.35 -0.44 18.65
N LEU A 58 -4.18 -1.41 18.29
CA LEU A 58 -5.41 -1.73 19.01
C LEU A 58 -5.12 -2.35 20.40
N ASP A 59 -4.19 -3.28 20.49
CA ASP A 59 -3.83 -3.95 21.74
C ASP A 59 -3.17 -3.00 22.73
N GLU A 60 -2.40 -2.04 22.26
CA GLU A 60 -1.77 -0.99 23.08
C GLU A 60 -2.72 0.18 23.38
N GLY A 61 -3.91 0.20 22.80
CA GLY A 61 -4.89 1.27 23.01
C GLY A 61 -4.48 2.61 22.41
N VAL A 62 -3.64 2.61 21.37
CA VAL A 62 -3.27 3.82 20.62
C VAL A 62 -4.49 4.45 19.97
N VAL A 63 -5.38 3.61 19.47
CA VAL A 63 -6.72 3.97 18.97
C VAL A 63 -7.75 3.06 19.62
N PRO A 64 -8.98 3.56 19.87
CA PRO A 64 -10.04 2.76 20.48
C PRO A 64 -10.64 1.73 19.52
N GLU A 65 -10.73 2.06 18.23
CA GLU A 65 -11.41 1.25 17.21
C GLU A 65 -10.59 1.21 15.91
N VAL A 66 -10.71 0.11 15.18
CA VAL A 66 -9.97 -0.08 13.92
C VAL A 66 -10.44 0.87 12.81
N GLU A 67 -11.69 1.29 12.86
CA GLU A 67 -12.30 2.26 11.96
C GLU A 67 -11.59 3.62 11.99
N ASP A 68 -11.04 4.01 13.12
CA ASP A 68 -10.26 5.25 13.25
C ASP A 68 -9.00 5.18 12.40
N ILE A 69 -8.34 4.01 12.36
CA ILE A 69 -7.16 3.77 11.51
C ILE A 69 -7.57 3.82 10.03
N ASP A 70 -8.66 3.16 9.66
CA ASP A 70 -9.16 3.17 8.29
C ASP A 70 -9.48 4.57 7.80
N LEU A 71 -10.15 5.36 8.62
CA LEU A 71 -10.47 6.74 8.32
C LEU A 71 -9.22 7.60 8.14
N CYS A 72 -8.25 7.46 9.03
CA CYS A 72 -6.97 8.17 8.94
C CYS A 72 -6.20 7.80 7.67
N LEU A 73 -6.18 6.54 7.28
CA LEU A 73 -5.50 6.10 6.06
C LEU A 73 -6.21 6.58 4.80
N ILE A 74 -7.53 6.57 4.76
CA ILE A 74 -8.30 7.07 3.62
C ILE A 74 -8.08 8.59 3.46
N LEU A 75 -8.23 9.37 4.52
CA LEU A 75 -8.16 10.83 4.46
C LEU A 75 -6.72 11.37 4.42
N GLY A 76 -5.80 10.72 5.13
CA GLY A 76 -4.42 11.21 5.30
C GLY A 76 -3.41 10.59 4.36
N ALA A 77 -3.52 9.30 4.08
CA ALA A 77 -2.55 8.56 3.26
C ALA A 77 -3.06 8.23 1.84
N GLY A 78 -4.31 8.56 1.52
CA GLY A 78 -4.88 8.29 0.19
C GLY A 78 -5.20 6.82 -0.05
N TRP A 79 -5.52 6.06 1.01
CA TRP A 79 -5.98 4.69 0.84
C TRP A 79 -7.23 4.64 -0.05
N PRO A 80 -7.34 3.69 -1.00
CA PRO A 80 -8.47 3.63 -1.90
C PRO A 80 -9.80 3.45 -1.16
N PHE A 81 -10.71 4.41 -1.31
CA PHE A 81 -12.03 4.37 -0.68
C PHE A 81 -12.86 3.14 -1.11
N ILE A 82 -12.61 2.65 -2.34
CA ILE A 82 -13.29 1.48 -2.90
C ILE A 82 -13.07 0.20 -2.09
N ASP A 83 -11.96 0.11 -1.34
CA ASP A 83 -11.67 -1.03 -0.49
C ASP A 83 -12.48 -1.05 0.81
N GLY A 84 -13.11 0.06 1.16
CA GLY A 84 -13.85 0.23 2.41
C GLY A 84 -12.97 0.49 3.63
N GLY A 85 -11.65 0.64 3.41
CA GLY A 85 -10.63 0.82 4.43
C GLY A 85 -9.51 -0.20 4.33
N ALA A 86 -8.43 0.03 5.05
CA ALA A 86 -7.29 -0.87 5.07
C ALA A 86 -7.61 -2.18 5.82
N SER A 87 -8.27 -2.11 6.97
CA SER A 87 -8.60 -3.30 7.76
C SER A 87 -9.58 -4.23 7.06
N PRO A 88 -10.68 -3.77 6.39
CA PRO A 88 -11.51 -4.65 5.59
C PRO A 88 -10.78 -5.28 4.39
N TYR A 89 -9.87 -4.53 3.78
CA TYR A 89 -9.01 -5.05 2.72
C TYR A 89 -8.13 -6.20 3.24
N LEU A 90 -7.46 -6.02 4.37
CA LEU A 90 -6.58 -7.03 4.97
C LEU A 90 -7.36 -8.29 5.40
N ASP A 91 -8.60 -8.14 5.85
CA ASP A 91 -9.48 -9.26 6.16
C ASP A 91 -9.81 -10.08 4.89
N ARG A 92 -10.14 -9.42 3.77
CA ARG A 92 -10.42 -10.09 2.49
C ARG A 92 -9.21 -10.78 1.89
N GLU A 93 -8.03 -10.17 2.01
CA GLU A 93 -6.76 -10.74 1.51
C GLU A 93 -6.19 -11.83 2.44
N GLY A 94 -6.84 -12.08 3.57
CA GLY A 94 -6.46 -13.11 4.53
C GLY A 94 -5.22 -12.76 5.37
N ALA A 95 -4.76 -11.51 5.33
CA ALA A 95 -3.62 -11.05 6.14
C ALA A 95 -3.94 -11.11 7.62
N SER A 96 -5.12 -10.65 8.03
CA SER A 96 -5.59 -10.70 9.42
C SER A 96 -5.58 -12.13 9.96
N GLN A 97 -6.09 -13.08 9.16
CA GLN A 97 -6.09 -14.50 9.53
C GLN A 97 -4.68 -15.08 9.66
N ARG A 98 -3.76 -14.71 8.76
CA ARG A 98 -2.37 -15.16 8.81
C ARG A 98 -1.62 -14.63 10.02
N VAL A 99 -1.88 -13.37 10.39
CA VAL A 99 -1.13 -12.66 11.44
C VAL A 99 -1.63 -12.99 12.84
N PHE A 100 -2.94 -12.94 13.07
CA PHE A 100 -3.50 -13.14 14.43
C PHE A 100 -4.65 -14.15 14.51
N GLY A 101 -4.94 -14.89 13.44
CA GLY A 101 -5.93 -15.98 13.47
C GLY A 101 -7.38 -15.53 13.53
N GLY A 102 -7.68 -14.30 13.15
CA GLY A 102 -9.02 -13.72 13.17
C GLY A 102 -9.23 -12.69 12.08
N THR A 103 -10.25 -11.87 12.23
CA THR A 103 -10.56 -10.72 11.37
C THR A 103 -10.71 -9.47 12.22
N PHE A 104 -10.51 -8.30 11.60
CA PHE A 104 -10.78 -7.02 12.27
C PHE A 104 -12.28 -6.76 12.38
N HIS A 105 -13.07 -7.27 11.44
CA HIS A 105 -14.51 -7.05 11.37
C HIS A 105 -15.31 -8.37 11.36
N GLU A 106 -16.34 -8.43 12.19
CA GLU A 106 -17.35 -9.49 12.16
C GLU A 106 -18.76 -8.87 12.24
N PRO A 107 -19.59 -8.99 11.20
CA PRO A 107 -19.38 -9.71 9.94
C PRO A 107 -18.38 -9.01 9.01
N PRO A 108 -17.79 -9.73 8.03
CA PRO A 108 -16.82 -9.14 7.10
C PRO A 108 -17.39 -7.96 6.30
N ILE A 109 -16.63 -6.87 6.22
CA ILE A 109 -17.00 -5.70 5.40
C ILE A 109 -16.58 -5.95 3.95
N ARG A 110 -17.52 -5.83 3.03
CA ARG A 110 -17.27 -5.93 1.59
C ARG A 110 -16.88 -4.57 1.02
N GLY A 111 -15.86 -4.53 0.17
CA GLY A 111 -15.53 -3.35 -0.61
C GLY A 111 -16.62 -3.04 -1.66
N ILE A 112 -16.66 -1.81 -2.14
CA ILE A 112 -17.65 -1.37 -3.15
C ILE A 112 -17.52 -2.19 -4.44
N ALA A 113 -16.30 -2.59 -4.81
CA ALA A 113 -16.05 -3.41 -6.01
C ALA A 113 -16.50 -4.87 -5.89
N ALA A 114 -16.92 -5.32 -4.71
CA ALA A 114 -17.35 -6.69 -4.44
C ALA A 114 -18.87 -6.90 -4.58
N VAL A 115 -19.56 -5.88 -5.07
CA VAL A 115 -21.03 -5.91 -5.27
C VAL A 115 -21.38 -6.57 -6.61
#